data_6f8a72b492b04e07a353d0bb3cee6364
#
_entry.id   6f8a72b492b04e07a353d0bb3cee6364
#
_cell.length_a   1.000
_cell.length_b   1.000
_cell.length_c   1.000
_cell.angle_alpha   90.00
_cell.angle_beta   90.00
_cell.angle_gamma   90.00
#
_symmetry.space_group_name_H-M   'P 1'
#
loop_
_entity.id
_entity.type
_entity.pdbx_description
1 polymer ?
#
loop_
_entity_poly.entity_id
_entity_poly.type
_entity_poly.pdbx_seq_one_letter_code
_entity_poly.pdbx_strand_id
1 'polypeptide(L)'
;LEIRDAMAYFRVVTSPDDDLAFERIVNTPKRGLGDKAQQNIQKTARENGVNLVEGARILLANGGIGGRGAAQLRLLIDGIQRWSELARGPRLQTVVDDDSVIDEGAPLFHEEYGPPEVSHVELAQIILDESGYTGFWQNDKTPEAPGRLENLKELVKALEQFENLQGFWNTS
;
A
#
# COMPACT_ATOMS: atom_id res chain seq x y z
N LEU A 1 -8.15 12.35 -11.72
CA LEU A 1 -8.65 11.04 -11.30
C LEU A 1 -7.54 10.01 -11.15
N GLU A 2 -6.82 9.72 -12.21
CA GLU A 2 -5.75 8.69 -12.20
C GLU A 2 -4.58 9.08 -11.32
N ILE A 3 -4.24 10.36 -11.25
CA ILE A 3 -3.16 10.84 -10.38
C ILE A 3 -3.57 10.70 -8.91
N ARG A 4 -4.80 11.06 -8.57
CA ARG A 4 -5.31 10.93 -7.19
C ARG A 4 -5.39 9.46 -6.76
N ASP A 5 -5.78 8.58 -7.68
CA ASP A 5 -5.82 7.14 -7.39
C ASP A 5 -4.41 6.60 -7.14
N ALA A 6 -3.45 6.96 -8.01
CA ALA A 6 -2.06 6.55 -7.84
C ALA A 6 -1.48 7.06 -6.52
N MET A 7 -1.74 8.33 -6.18
CA MET A 7 -1.30 8.94 -4.93
C MET A 7 -1.90 8.22 -3.72
N ALA A 8 -3.17 7.81 -3.79
CA ALA A 8 -3.80 7.05 -2.72
C ALA A 8 -3.12 5.69 -2.52
N TYR A 9 -2.75 5.00 -3.59
CA TYR A 9 -1.95 3.77 -3.50
C TYR A 9 -0.62 4.02 -2.79
N PHE A 10 0.10 5.06 -3.17
CA PHE A 10 1.39 5.37 -2.57
C PHE A 10 1.27 5.71 -1.08
N ARG A 11 0.19 6.41 -0.70
CA ARG A 11 -0.09 6.75 0.71
C ARG A 11 -0.37 5.51 1.55
N VAL A 12 -1.18 4.58 1.05
CA VAL A 12 -1.48 3.34 1.79
C VAL A 12 -0.22 2.51 1.97
N VAL A 13 0.67 2.48 0.99
CA VAL A 13 1.93 1.73 1.07
C VAL A 13 2.88 2.34 2.09
N THR A 14 3.00 3.66 2.13
CA THR A 14 3.90 4.36 3.05
C THR A 14 3.27 4.60 4.42
N SER A 15 1.95 4.67 4.49
CA SER A 15 1.18 4.89 5.73
C SER A 15 -0.07 4.02 5.71
N PRO A 16 0.03 2.73 6.09
CA PRO A 16 -1.12 1.81 6.03
C PRO A 16 -2.30 2.19 6.93
N ASP A 17 -2.11 3.13 7.84
CA ASP A 17 -3.16 3.69 8.70
C ASP A 17 -3.91 4.86 8.04
N ASP A 18 -3.59 5.22 6.81
CA ASP A 18 -4.32 6.25 6.07
C ASP A 18 -5.62 5.66 5.51
N ASP A 19 -6.67 5.71 6.33
CA ASP A 19 -7.95 5.09 6.02
C ASP A 19 -8.66 5.73 4.82
N LEU A 20 -8.54 7.03 4.65
CA LEU A 20 -9.13 7.71 3.49
C LEU A 20 -8.50 7.23 2.19
N ALA A 21 -7.18 7.05 2.18
CA ALA A 21 -6.48 6.51 1.02
C ALA A 21 -6.92 5.07 0.74
N PHE A 22 -7.04 4.26 1.78
CA PHE A 22 -7.51 2.88 1.64
C PHE A 22 -8.93 2.81 1.08
N GLU A 23 -9.85 3.63 1.59
CA GLU A 23 -11.22 3.69 1.07
C GLU A 23 -11.25 4.01 -0.42
N ARG A 24 -10.36 4.88 -0.86
CA ARG A 24 -10.30 5.25 -2.28
C ARG A 24 -9.85 4.09 -3.17
N ILE A 25 -8.90 3.28 -2.72
CA ILE A 25 -8.28 2.25 -3.57
C ILE A 25 -8.90 0.87 -3.43
N VAL A 26 -9.65 0.60 -2.37
CA VAL A 26 -10.13 -0.77 -2.07
C VAL A 26 -10.93 -1.39 -3.21
N ASN A 27 -11.68 -0.57 -3.96
CA ASN A 27 -12.43 -1.01 -5.14
C ASN A 27 -12.04 -0.23 -6.41
N THR A 28 -10.81 0.21 -6.48
CA THR A 28 -10.25 0.94 -7.63
C THR A 28 -8.92 0.30 -8.06
N PRO A 29 -8.84 -0.48 -9.13
CA PRO A 29 -9.94 -0.86 -10.01
C PRO A 29 -10.97 -1.75 -9.31
N LYS A 30 -12.14 -1.92 -9.92
CA LYS A 30 -13.23 -2.69 -9.31
C LYS A 30 -12.80 -4.12 -9.01
N ARG A 31 -13.01 -4.54 -7.77
CA ARG A 31 -12.61 -5.85 -7.25
C ARG A 31 -13.78 -6.67 -6.74
N GLY A 32 -15.01 -6.20 -6.98
CA GLY A 32 -16.19 -6.81 -6.36
C GLY A 32 -16.34 -6.45 -4.88
N LEU A 33 -15.72 -5.35 -4.45
CA LEU A 33 -15.75 -4.85 -3.07
C LEU A 33 -16.59 -3.58 -3.00
N GLY A 34 -17.89 -3.76 -3.16
CA GLY A 34 -18.85 -2.66 -3.13
C GLY A 34 -19.11 -2.13 -1.72
N ASP A 35 -20.16 -1.33 -1.59
CA ASP A 35 -20.49 -0.61 -0.36
C ASP A 35 -20.65 -1.54 0.86
N LYS A 36 -21.31 -2.67 0.67
CA LYS A 36 -21.54 -3.63 1.77
C LYS A 36 -20.22 -4.20 2.30
N ALA A 37 -19.35 -4.61 1.41
CA ALA A 37 -18.04 -5.14 1.79
C ALA A 37 -17.22 -4.08 2.50
N GLN A 38 -17.23 -2.86 1.99
CA GLN A 38 -16.51 -1.74 2.60
C GLN A 38 -17.07 -1.37 3.98
N GLN A 39 -18.39 -1.41 4.15
CA GLN A 39 -19.02 -1.20 5.45
C GLN A 39 -18.63 -2.28 6.46
N ASN A 40 -18.55 -3.53 6.01
CA ASN A 40 -18.11 -4.64 6.87
C ASN A 40 -16.66 -4.47 7.31
N ILE A 41 -15.79 -4.00 6.43
CA ILE A 41 -14.40 -3.69 6.78
C ILE A 41 -14.35 -2.57 7.84
N GLN A 42 -15.10 -1.50 7.63
CA GLN A 42 -15.17 -0.37 8.56
C GLN A 42 -15.69 -0.80 9.94
N LYS A 43 -16.74 -1.61 9.96
CA LYS A 43 -17.32 -2.13 11.19
C LYS A 43 -16.32 -3.00 11.94
N THR A 44 -15.66 -3.92 11.24
CA THR A 44 -14.65 -4.81 11.83
C THR A 44 -13.48 -4.03 12.40
N ALA A 45 -13.00 -3.03 11.66
CA ALA A 45 -11.92 -2.16 12.13
C ALA A 45 -12.32 -1.43 13.42
N ARG A 46 -13.50 -0.87 13.45
CA ARG A 46 -14.02 -0.13 14.61
C ARG A 46 -14.20 -1.03 15.82
N GLU A 47 -14.76 -2.23 15.64
CA GLU A 47 -14.99 -3.19 16.72
C GLU A 47 -13.67 -3.68 17.35
N ASN A 48 -12.59 -3.69 16.57
CA ASN A 48 -11.28 -4.16 17.01
C ASN A 48 -10.31 -3.02 17.34
N GLY A 49 -10.72 -1.76 17.17
CA GLY A 49 -9.88 -0.60 17.44
C GLY A 49 -8.64 -0.52 16.56
N VAL A 50 -8.74 -0.91 15.30
CA VAL A 50 -7.65 -0.95 14.34
C VAL A 50 -7.97 -0.15 13.09
N ASN A 51 -6.98 0.07 12.23
CA ASN A 51 -7.16 0.74 10.94
C ASN A 51 -7.88 -0.18 9.93
N LEU A 52 -8.26 0.36 8.78
CA LEU A 52 -9.03 -0.38 7.78
C LEU A 52 -8.24 -1.55 7.17
N VAL A 53 -6.94 -1.42 6.97
CA VAL A 53 -6.10 -2.51 6.45
C VAL A 53 -6.15 -3.70 7.42
N GLU A 54 -5.98 -3.45 8.71
CA GLU A 54 -6.06 -4.49 9.73
C GLU A 54 -7.48 -5.03 9.89
N GLY A 55 -8.49 -4.16 9.79
CA GLY A 55 -9.89 -4.57 9.77
C GLY A 55 -10.17 -5.54 8.63
N ALA A 56 -9.64 -5.26 7.45
CA ALA A 56 -9.76 -6.15 6.29
C ALA A 56 -9.08 -7.51 6.55
N ARG A 57 -7.91 -7.53 7.20
CA ARG A 57 -7.23 -8.77 7.57
C ARG A 57 -8.06 -9.63 8.51
N ILE A 58 -8.61 -9.01 9.52
CA ILE A 58 -9.45 -9.70 10.50
C ILE A 58 -10.69 -10.27 9.81
N LEU A 59 -11.33 -9.49 8.95
CA LEU A 59 -12.53 -9.90 8.22
C LEU A 59 -12.24 -11.10 7.31
N LEU A 60 -11.09 -11.10 6.65
CA LEU A 60 -10.65 -12.24 5.84
C LEU A 60 -10.36 -13.47 6.69
N ALA A 61 -9.71 -13.29 7.84
CA ALA A 61 -9.33 -14.38 8.74
C ALA A 61 -10.55 -15.06 9.37
N ASN A 62 -11.60 -14.29 9.69
CA ASN A 62 -12.81 -14.85 10.32
C ASN A 62 -13.88 -15.31 9.33
N GLY A 63 -13.60 -15.23 8.03
CA GLY A 63 -14.54 -15.64 7.00
C GLY A 63 -15.74 -14.70 6.82
N GLY A 64 -15.66 -13.48 7.32
CA GLY A 64 -16.72 -12.49 7.23
C GLY A 64 -16.96 -11.93 5.84
N ILE A 65 -16.10 -12.26 4.88
CA ILE A 65 -16.26 -11.95 3.47
C ILE A 65 -15.91 -13.19 2.67
N GLY A 66 -16.67 -13.49 1.63
CA GLY A 66 -16.48 -14.70 0.82
C GLY A 66 -16.39 -14.41 -0.66
N GLY A 67 -16.21 -15.49 -1.43
CA GLY A 67 -16.22 -15.48 -2.89
C GLY A 67 -15.09 -14.70 -3.52
N ARG A 68 -15.39 -14.13 -4.69
CA ARG A 68 -14.42 -13.37 -5.48
C ARG A 68 -13.93 -12.12 -4.76
N GLY A 69 -14.80 -11.44 -4.01
CA GLY A 69 -14.42 -10.26 -3.24
C GLY A 69 -13.37 -10.58 -2.20
N ALA A 70 -13.51 -11.70 -1.48
CA ALA A 70 -12.52 -12.14 -0.50
C ALA A 70 -11.16 -12.42 -1.16
N ALA A 71 -11.16 -13.13 -2.28
CA ALA A 71 -9.93 -13.44 -3.01
C ALA A 71 -9.22 -12.17 -3.48
N GLN A 72 -9.97 -11.21 -4.02
CA GLN A 72 -9.42 -9.94 -4.48
C GLN A 72 -8.92 -9.07 -3.32
N LEU A 73 -9.66 -9.05 -2.22
CA LEU A 73 -9.22 -8.31 -1.03
C LEU A 73 -7.93 -8.89 -0.46
N ARG A 74 -7.82 -10.21 -0.43
CA ARG A 74 -6.59 -10.89 0.03
C ARG A 74 -5.39 -10.50 -0.83
N LEU A 75 -5.54 -10.48 -2.15
CA LEU A 75 -4.48 -10.05 -3.05
C LEU A 75 -4.07 -8.60 -2.79
N LEU A 76 -5.02 -7.72 -2.55
CA LEU A 76 -4.73 -6.32 -2.24
C LEU A 76 -3.99 -6.17 -0.91
N ILE A 77 -4.49 -6.81 0.14
CA ILE A 77 -3.88 -6.73 1.48
C ILE A 77 -2.46 -7.33 1.48
N ASP A 78 -2.27 -8.47 0.83
CA ASP A 78 -0.95 -9.09 0.70
C ASP A 78 -0.02 -8.21 -0.13
N GLY A 79 -0.54 -7.56 -1.17
CA GLY A 79 0.20 -6.59 -1.97
C GLY A 79 0.65 -5.38 -1.15
N ILE A 80 -0.24 -4.79 -0.37
CA ILE A 80 0.08 -3.65 0.50
C ILE A 80 1.21 -4.04 1.47
N GLN A 81 1.13 -5.23 2.07
CA GLN A 81 2.16 -5.73 2.97
C GLN A 81 3.52 -5.83 2.25
N ARG A 82 3.55 -6.44 1.07
CA ARG A 82 4.78 -6.63 0.31
C ARG A 82 5.37 -5.30 -0.16
N TRP A 83 4.53 -4.40 -0.68
CA TRP A 83 4.98 -3.09 -1.16
C TRP A 83 5.49 -2.22 -0.01
N SER A 84 4.85 -2.30 1.15
CA SER A 84 5.30 -1.60 2.35
C SER A 84 6.68 -2.10 2.79
N GLU A 85 6.92 -3.40 2.72
CA GLU A 85 8.23 -3.99 3.04
C GLU A 85 9.30 -3.52 2.04
N LEU A 86 8.98 -3.48 0.75
CA LEU A 86 9.88 -2.95 -0.27
C LEU A 86 10.22 -1.48 -0.03
N ALA A 87 9.23 -0.69 0.40
CA ALA A 87 9.42 0.72 0.68
C ALA A 87 10.35 0.97 1.87
N ARG A 88 10.27 0.11 2.91
CA ARG A 88 11.10 0.24 4.11
C ARG A 88 12.53 -0.27 3.91
N GLY A 89 12.72 -1.18 2.96
CA GLY A 89 13.98 -1.89 2.80
C GLY A 89 14.10 -3.11 3.71
N PRO A 90 15.18 -3.88 3.55
CA PRO A 90 15.37 -5.09 4.33
C PRO A 90 15.60 -4.76 5.81
N ARG A 91 15.00 -5.60 6.67
CA ARG A 91 15.18 -5.48 8.11
C ARG A 91 16.60 -5.94 8.47
N LEU A 92 17.37 -5.05 9.08
CA LEU A 92 18.69 -5.40 9.57
C LEU A 92 18.56 -6.12 10.91
N GLN A 93 19.06 -7.36 10.98
CA GLN A 93 19.19 -8.04 12.24
C GLN A 93 20.43 -7.50 12.96
N THR A 94 20.21 -6.71 13.99
CA THR A 94 21.28 -6.43 14.94
C THR A 94 21.50 -7.69 15.77
N VAL A 95 22.62 -8.37 15.51
CA VAL A 95 23.11 -9.38 16.45
C VAL A 95 23.59 -8.61 17.67
N VAL A 96 22.82 -8.68 18.75
CA VAL A 96 23.29 -8.21 20.06
C VAL A 96 24.37 -9.20 20.49
N ASP A 97 25.63 -8.78 20.44
CA ASP A 97 26.73 -9.53 21.00
C ASP A 97 26.47 -9.72 22.50
N ASP A 98 26.55 -10.96 23.00
CA ASP A 98 26.30 -11.30 24.40
C ASP A 98 27.20 -10.53 25.37
N ASP A 99 28.27 -9.92 24.85
CA ASP A 99 29.24 -9.11 25.62
C ASP A 99 28.90 -7.61 25.61
N SER A 100 27.81 -7.18 24.94
CA SER A 100 27.46 -5.77 24.96
C SER A 100 26.85 -5.39 26.30
N VAL A 101 27.46 -4.39 26.94
CA VAL A 101 26.93 -3.78 28.17
C VAL A 101 25.52 -3.29 27.85
N ILE A 102 24.54 -3.87 28.52
CA ILE A 102 23.14 -3.41 28.40
C ILE A 102 23.11 -2.02 29.03
N ASP A 103 23.03 -1.01 28.20
CA ASP A 103 22.73 0.34 28.64
C ASP A 103 21.27 0.36 29.08
N GLU A 104 21.03 0.53 30.38
CA GLU A 104 19.68 0.48 30.97
C GLU A 104 18.72 1.54 30.40
N GLY A 105 19.21 2.51 29.65
CA GLY A 105 18.39 3.53 28.98
C GLY A 105 18.12 3.27 27.49
N ALA A 106 18.72 2.24 26.89
CA ALA A 106 18.54 1.95 25.46
C ALA A 106 17.37 0.99 25.25
N PRO A 107 16.48 1.24 24.25
CA PRO A 107 15.46 0.27 23.91
C PRO A 107 16.13 -1.04 23.48
N LEU A 108 15.62 -2.17 24.02
CA LEU A 108 16.17 -3.52 23.80
C LEU A 108 16.08 -3.98 22.35
N PHE A 109 15.29 -3.30 21.52
CA PHE A 109 15.09 -3.61 20.10
C PHE A 109 15.12 -2.32 19.30
N HIS A 110 16.17 -2.13 18.51
CA HIS A 110 16.17 -1.17 17.42
C HIS A 110 15.80 -1.91 16.15
N GLU A 111 14.63 -1.56 15.59
CA GLU A 111 14.33 -1.97 14.24
C GLU A 111 15.08 -1.05 13.29
N GLU A 112 16.20 -1.53 12.78
CA GLU A 112 16.94 -0.84 11.72
C GLU A 112 16.59 -1.48 10.40
N TYR A 113 16.36 -0.61 9.41
CA TYR A 113 16.11 -1.03 8.04
C TYR A 113 17.29 -0.61 7.18
N GLY A 114 17.75 -1.52 6.33
CA GLY A 114 18.73 -1.21 5.31
C GLY A 114 18.13 -0.33 4.20
N PRO A 115 18.94 0.11 3.24
CA PRO A 115 18.42 0.85 2.10
C PRO A 115 17.43 -0.02 1.32
N PRO A 116 16.37 0.56 0.75
CA PRO A 116 15.41 -0.19 -0.06
C PRO A 116 16.10 -0.90 -1.22
N GLU A 117 15.69 -2.14 -1.50
CA GLU A 117 16.24 -2.95 -2.59
C GLU A 117 15.85 -2.41 -3.97
N VAL A 118 14.73 -1.69 -4.05
CA VAL A 118 14.23 -1.07 -5.26
C VAL A 118 14.16 0.44 -5.07
N SER A 119 14.37 1.19 -6.15
CA SER A 119 14.18 2.64 -6.11
C SER A 119 12.70 2.97 -5.90
N HIS A 120 12.41 4.16 -5.39
CA HIS A 120 11.02 4.62 -5.25
C HIS A 120 10.28 4.72 -6.58
N VAL A 121 11.00 5.00 -7.66
CA VAL A 121 10.44 5.02 -9.03
C VAL A 121 10.02 3.61 -9.45
N GLU A 122 10.90 2.65 -9.25
CA GLU A 122 10.61 1.24 -9.55
C GLU A 122 9.49 0.71 -8.66
N LEU A 123 9.49 1.06 -7.37
CA LEU A 123 8.42 0.68 -6.44
C LEU A 123 7.08 1.24 -6.91
N ALA A 124 7.01 2.48 -7.36
CA ALA A 124 5.78 3.07 -7.89
C ALA A 124 5.25 2.27 -9.09
N GLN A 125 6.13 1.85 -9.99
CA GLN A 125 5.76 1.00 -11.12
C GLN A 125 5.22 -0.35 -10.65
N ILE A 126 5.89 -0.98 -9.69
CA ILE A 126 5.46 -2.26 -9.11
C ILE A 126 4.05 -2.13 -8.50
N ILE A 127 3.82 -1.09 -7.71
CA ILE A 127 2.52 -0.85 -7.07
C ILE A 127 1.42 -0.71 -8.12
N LEU A 128 1.62 0.14 -9.12
CA LEU A 128 0.60 0.40 -10.13
C LEU A 128 0.32 -0.83 -11.01
N ASP A 129 1.34 -1.63 -11.30
CA ASP A 129 1.20 -2.84 -12.10
C ASP A 129 0.57 -3.97 -11.29
N GLU A 130 1.10 -4.27 -10.11
CA GLU A 130 0.62 -5.41 -9.30
C GLU A 130 -0.76 -5.18 -8.70
N SER A 131 -1.14 -3.93 -8.46
CA SER A 131 -2.48 -3.58 -7.99
C SER A 131 -3.56 -3.76 -9.07
N GLY A 132 -3.13 -3.89 -10.32
CA GLY A 132 -4.04 -3.94 -11.47
C GLY A 132 -4.45 -2.57 -11.99
N TYR A 133 -3.94 -1.49 -11.40
CA TYR A 133 -4.37 -0.13 -11.76
C TYR A 133 -3.95 0.23 -13.18
N THR A 134 -2.69 0.01 -13.53
CA THR A 134 -2.20 0.25 -14.89
C THR A 134 -2.96 -0.62 -15.89
N GLY A 135 -3.13 -1.91 -15.59
CA GLY A 135 -3.87 -2.84 -16.45
C GLY A 135 -5.32 -2.43 -16.67
N PHE A 136 -5.96 -1.84 -15.68
CA PHE A 136 -7.30 -1.32 -15.82
C PHE A 136 -7.38 -0.27 -16.93
N TRP A 137 -6.47 0.71 -16.97
CA TRP A 137 -6.45 1.72 -18.01
C TRP A 137 -6.00 1.17 -19.35
N GLN A 138 -5.10 0.19 -19.36
CA GLN A 138 -4.69 -0.49 -20.60
C GLN A 138 -5.84 -1.23 -21.27
N ASN A 139 -6.74 -1.80 -20.47
CA ASN A 139 -7.91 -2.54 -20.96
C ASN A 139 -9.13 -1.66 -21.17
N ASP A 140 -9.12 -0.43 -20.70
CA ASP A 140 -10.21 0.51 -20.90
C ASP A 140 -10.20 1.00 -22.35
N LYS A 141 -11.36 0.92 -22.99
CA LYS A 141 -11.53 1.28 -24.40
C LYS A 141 -12.10 2.68 -24.59
N THR A 142 -12.24 3.46 -23.52
CA THR A 142 -12.70 4.84 -23.62
C THR A 142 -11.62 5.72 -24.26
N PRO A 143 -12.02 6.81 -24.93
CA PRO A 143 -11.07 7.73 -25.56
C PRO A 143 -10.09 8.38 -24.57
N GLU A 144 -10.47 8.48 -23.31
CA GLU A 144 -9.64 9.11 -22.27
C GLU A 144 -8.53 8.21 -21.76
N ALA A 145 -8.64 6.89 -21.93
CA ALA A 145 -7.71 5.93 -21.33
C ALA A 145 -6.24 6.13 -21.76
N PRO A 146 -5.94 6.38 -23.06
CA PRO A 146 -4.54 6.63 -23.43
C PRO A 146 -3.93 7.86 -22.77
N GLY A 147 -4.71 8.93 -22.59
CA GLY A 147 -4.26 10.14 -21.89
C GLY A 147 -4.01 9.88 -20.42
N ARG A 148 -4.83 9.05 -19.79
CA ARG A 148 -4.64 8.68 -18.40
C ARG A 148 -3.38 7.84 -18.19
N LEU A 149 -3.11 6.90 -19.10
CA LEU A 149 -1.87 6.13 -19.07
C LEU A 149 -0.63 7.01 -19.24
N GLU A 150 -0.71 7.99 -20.13
CA GLU A 150 0.38 8.93 -20.33
C GLU A 150 0.63 9.77 -19.07
N ASN A 151 -0.43 10.22 -18.40
CA ASN A 151 -0.32 10.94 -17.14
C ASN A 151 0.32 10.09 -16.04
N LEU A 152 0.02 8.80 -15.97
CA LEU A 152 0.66 7.88 -15.03
C LEU A 152 2.16 7.74 -15.32
N LYS A 153 2.54 7.63 -16.59
CA LYS A 153 3.95 7.58 -16.99
C LYS A 153 4.69 8.84 -16.58
N GLU A 154 4.09 10.00 -16.78
CA GLU A 154 4.68 11.28 -16.39
C GLU A 154 4.79 11.41 -14.88
N LEU A 155 3.80 10.90 -14.14
CA LEU A 155 3.85 10.87 -12.68
C LEU A 155 5.04 10.05 -12.19
N VAL A 156 5.22 8.85 -12.72
CA VAL A 156 6.35 7.97 -12.36
C VAL A 156 7.68 8.64 -12.70
N LYS A 157 7.76 9.29 -13.85
CA LYS A 157 8.96 10.03 -14.26
C LYS A 157 9.26 11.19 -13.30
N ALA A 158 8.23 11.91 -12.85
CA ALA A 158 8.40 13.02 -11.90
C ALA A 158 8.96 12.55 -10.56
N LEU A 159 8.72 11.29 -10.18
CA LEU A 159 9.25 10.72 -8.93
C LEU A 159 10.78 10.68 -8.89
N GLU A 160 11.44 10.69 -10.04
CA GLU A 160 12.91 10.71 -10.11
C GLU A 160 13.52 11.91 -9.39
N GLN A 161 12.76 13.00 -9.23
CA GLN A 161 13.21 14.22 -8.59
C GLN A 161 13.05 14.20 -7.07
N PHE A 162 12.49 13.13 -6.51
CA PHE A 162 12.23 13.00 -5.08
C PHE A 162 13.03 11.82 -4.52
N GLU A 163 13.39 11.90 -3.24
CA GLU A 163 14.19 10.85 -2.58
C GLU A 163 13.37 9.61 -2.26
N ASN A 164 12.05 9.76 -2.09
CA ASN A 164 11.14 8.66 -1.75
C ASN A 164 9.70 9.04 -2.09
N LEU A 165 8.80 8.05 -2.04
CA LEU A 165 7.37 8.26 -2.31
C LEU A 165 6.73 9.22 -1.33
N GLN A 166 7.11 9.15 -0.07
CA GLN A 166 6.53 9.99 0.98
C GLN A 166 6.87 11.46 0.75
N GLY A 167 8.10 11.78 0.38
CA GLY A 167 8.51 13.13 0.01
C GLY A 167 7.70 13.69 -1.14
N PHE A 168 7.37 12.85 -2.11
CA PHE A 168 6.57 13.23 -3.26
C PHE A 168 5.14 13.63 -2.88
N TRP A 169 4.40 12.76 -2.18
CA TRP A 169 3.00 13.06 -1.88
C TRP A 169 2.84 14.13 -0.80
N ASN A 170 3.86 14.38 0.04
CA ASN A 170 3.85 15.47 1.02
C ASN A 170 3.94 16.86 0.38
N THR A 171 4.48 16.96 -0.83
CA THR A 171 4.65 18.27 -1.52
C THR A 171 3.52 18.62 -2.46
N SER A 172 2.59 17.70 -2.71
CA SER A 172 1.47 17.92 -3.65
C SER A 172 0.17 18.33 -2.98
#